data_8444b368c1ab742bb8292ef336ff337e
#
_entry.id   8444b368c1ab742bb8292ef336ff337e
#
_cell.length_a   1.000
_cell.length_b   1.000
_cell.length_c   1.000
_cell.angle_alpha   90.00
_cell.angle_beta   90.00
_cell.angle_gamma   90.00
#
_symmetry.space_group_name_H-M   'P 1'
#
loop_
_entity.id
_entity.type
_entity.pdbx_description
1 polymer ?
#
loop_
_entity_poly.entity_id
_entity_poly.type
_entity_poly.pdbx_seq_one_letter_code
_entity_poly.pdbx_strand_id
1 'polypeptide(L)'
;MEILLIENVTHLGARGDVVNVKDGYARNFLLPRKMALPVTAGNKRQIELEKVRAEKLRAKELADAKSLAEKLEAVTLAVSKKAGENGHLFGSVTNADVAELFKGKGFTLDRREITVPHIKDAGTYIVDVRLYTGVHAKVSLEVSAIAAAE
;
A
#
# COMPACT_ATOMS: atom_id res chain seq x y z
N MET A 1 8.44 -19.44 -24.79
CA MET A 1 9.06 -18.17 -25.20
C MET A 1 9.39 -17.35 -23.96
N GLU A 2 10.63 -16.92 -23.86
CA GLU A 2 11.03 -16.03 -22.77
C GLU A 2 10.76 -14.58 -23.14
N ILE A 3 10.16 -13.87 -22.23
CA ILE A 3 9.82 -12.46 -22.38
C ILE A 3 10.20 -11.66 -21.14
N LEU A 4 10.57 -10.40 -21.36
CA LEU A 4 10.79 -9.42 -20.29
C LEU A 4 9.49 -8.61 -20.10
N LEU A 5 8.99 -8.55 -18.87
CA LEU A 5 7.84 -7.72 -18.55
C LEU A 5 8.24 -6.24 -18.41
N ILE A 6 7.56 -5.37 -19.15
CA ILE A 6 7.71 -3.90 -19.05
C ILE A 6 6.74 -3.33 -18.03
N GLU A 7 5.63 -4.00 -17.79
CA GLU A 7 4.59 -3.62 -16.84
C GLU A 7 4.30 -4.77 -15.88
N ASN A 8 3.67 -4.45 -14.76
CA ASN A 8 3.20 -5.47 -13.83
C ASN A 8 2.03 -6.23 -14.44
N VAL A 9 2.18 -7.52 -14.62
CA VAL A 9 1.13 -8.38 -15.15
C VAL A 9 0.67 -9.34 -14.06
N THR A 10 -0.61 -9.25 -13.73
CA THR A 10 -1.24 -10.14 -12.74
C THR A 10 -1.03 -11.59 -13.16
N HIS A 11 -0.60 -12.45 -12.26
CA HIS A 11 -0.31 -13.88 -12.43
C HIS A 11 0.96 -14.23 -13.24
N LEU A 12 1.71 -13.25 -13.74
CA LEU A 12 2.97 -13.50 -14.42
C LEU A 12 4.18 -12.98 -13.65
N GLY A 13 4.14 -11.74 -13.23
CA GLY A 13 5.25 -11.13 -12.51
C GLY A 13 5.22 -9.61 -12.54
N ALA A 14 6.27 -9.03 -11.99
CA ALA A 14 6.44 -7.59 -11.93
C ALA A 14 7.29 -7.07 -13.09
N ARG A 15 7.25 -5.76 -13.29
CA ARG A 15 8.11 -5.08 -14.25
C ARG A 15 9.59 -5.43 -14.04
N GLY A 16 10.28 -5.79 -15.10
CA GLY A 16 11.68 -6.19 -15.09
C GLY A 16 11.91 -7.68 -14.88
N ASP A 17 10.87 -8.47 -14.67
CA ASP A 17 10.99 -9.92 -14.56
C ASP A 17 11.02 -10.59 -15.93
N VAL A 18 11.87 -11.60 -16.06
CA VAL A 18 11.91 -12.48 -17.24
C VAL A 18 11.08 -13.71 -16.94
N VAL A 19 10.04 -13.94 -17.70
CA VAL A 19 9.13 -15.06 -17.52
C VAL A 19 9.02 -15.88 -18.80
N ASN A 20 8.78 -17.17 -18.63
CA ASN A 20 8.53 -18.09 -19.75
C ASN A 20 7.02 -18.27 -19.92
N VAL A 21 6.50 -17.93 -21.09
CA VAL A 21 5.09 -18.04 -21.42
C VAL A 21 4.91 -18.80 -22.75
N LYS A 22 3.67 -19.25 -22.99
CA LYS A 22 3.34 -19.86 -24.27
C LYS A 22 3.47 -18.83 -25.41
N ASP A 23 4.01 -19.26 -26.54
CA ASP A 23 4.27 -18.40 -27.70
C ASP A 23 3.03 -17.67 -28.21
N GLY A 24 1.88 -18.37 -28.24
CA GLY A 24 0.61 -17.76 -28.64
C GLY A 24 0.14 -16.64 -27.71
N TYR A 25 0.30 -16.83 -26.41
CA TYR A 25 -0.06 -15.80 -25.43
C TYR A 25 0.85 -14.58 -25.54
N ALA A 26 2.15 -14.80 -25.66
CA ALA A 26 3.11 -13.71 -25.84
C ALA A 26 2.81 -12.91 -27.11
N ARG A 27 2.68 -13.58 -28.26
CA ARG A 27 2.49 -12.93 -29.56
C ARG A 27 1.13 -12.26 -29.74
N ASN A 28 0.08 -12.82 -29.18
CA ASN A 28 -1.29 -12.33 -29.38
C ASN A 28 -1.73 -11.33 -28.33
N PHE A 29 -1.17 -11.37 -27.12
CA PHE A 29 -1.62 -10.56 -25.99
C PHE A 29 -0.54 -9.60 -25.47
N LEU A 30 0.62 -10.12 -25.07
CA LEU A 30 1.63 -9.31 -24.38
C LEU A 30 2.41 -8.38 -25.31
N LEU A 31 2.88 -8.87 -26.44
CA LEU A 31 3.67 -8.09 -27.39
C LEU A 31 2.88 -7.00 -28.10
N PRO A 32 1.65 -7.24 -28.61
CA PRO A 32 0.84 -6.19 -29.26
C PRO A 32 0.47 -5.04 -28.29
N ARG A 33 0.30 -5.34 -27.01
CA ARG A 33 -0.01 -4.35 -25.96
C ARG A 33 1.22 -3.66 -25.39
N LYS A 34 2.42 -4.02 -25.86
CA LYS A 34 3.69 -3.50 -25.36
C LYS A 34 3.93 -3.73 -23.86
N MET A 35 3.31 -4.76 -23.30
CA MET A 35 3.45 -5.15 -21.90
C MET A 35 4.71 -5.97 -21.65
N ALA A 36 5.28 -6.55 -22.70
CA ALA A 36 6.49 -7.34 -22.64
C ALA A 36 7.35 -7.20 -23.91
N LEU A 37 8.62 -7.51 -23.79
CA LEU A 37 9.58 -7.59 -24.90
C LEU A 37 10.10 -9.03 -25.03
N PRO A 38 10.30 -9.51 -26.27
CA PRO A 38 10.90 -10.81 -26.47
C PRO A 38 12.38 -10.79 -26.05
N VAL A 39 12.82 -11.82 -25.34
CA VAL A 39 14.22 -11.99 -24.96
C VAL A 39 14.97 -12.60 -26.14
N THR A 40 15.79 -11.79 -26.80
CA THR A 40 16.66 -12.22 -27.89
C THR A 40 18.12 -11.88 -27.59
N ALA A 41 19.06 -12.54 -28.25
CA ALA A 41 20.49 -12.28 -28.09
C ALA A 41 20.87 -10.81 -28.36
N GLY A 42 20.15 -10.15 -29.30
CA GLY A 42 20.35 -8.74 -29.62
C GLY A 42 19.79 -7.78 -28.56
N ASN A 43 18.80 -8.22 -27.76
CA ASN A 43 18.13 -7.39 -26.75
C ASN A 43 18.67 -7.61 -25.33
N LYS A 44 19.62 -8.52 -25.12
CA LYS A 44 20.14 -8.83 -23.77
C LYS A 44 20.60 -7.59 -23.01
N ARG A 45 21.35 -6.72 -23.67
CA ARG A 45 21.83 -5.48 -23.02
C ARG A 45 20.71 -4.54 -22.63
N GLN A 46 19.69 -4.42 -23.45
CA GLN A 46 18.51 -3.62 -23.17
C GLN A 46 17.70 -4.20 -22.01
N ILE A 47 17.59 -5.53 -21.95
CA ILE A 47 16.94 -6.27 -20.87
C ILE A 47 17.64 -6.04 -19.53
N GLU A 48 18.98 -6.11 -19.52
CA GLU A 48 19.78 -5.84 -18.33
C GLU A 48 19.60 -4.40 -17.84
N LEU A 49 19.57 -3.44 -18.75
CA LEU A 49 19.33 -2.04 -18.41
C LEU A 49 17.92 -1.82 -17.82
N GLU A 50 16.91 -2.47 -18.39
CA GLU A 50 15.54 -2.39 -17.85
C GLU A 50 15.41 -3.07 -16.48
N LYS A 51 16.06 -4.20 -16.26
CA LYS A 51 16.14 -4.84 -14.94
C LYS A 51 16.75 -3.91 -13.89
N VAL A 52 17.90 -3.33 -14.20
CA VAL A 52 18.60 -2.40 -13.30
C VAL A 52 17.71 -1.17 -13.00
N ARG A 53 17.01 -0.65 -14.00
CA ARG A 53 16.06 0.46 -13.80
C ARG A 53 14.90 0.06 -12.91
N ALA A 54 14.31 -1.12 -13.13
CA ALA A 54 13.22 -1.64 -12.33
C ALA A 54 13.65 -1.87 -10.87
N GLU A 55 14.83 -2.42 -10.64
CA GLU A 55 15.39 -2.61 -9.31
C GLU A 55 15.65 -1.27 -8.59
N LYS A 56 16.18 -0.28 -9.28
CA LYS A 56 16.39 1.07 -8.72
C LYS A 56 15.07 1.74 -8.35
N LEU A 57 14.05 1.61 -9.19
CA LEU A 57 12.70 2.14 -8.88
C LEU A 57 12.10 1.45 -7.66
N ARG A 58 12.16 0.12 -7.60
CA ARG A 58 11.69 -0.65 -6.43
C ARG A 58 12.42 -0.26 -5.14
N ALA A 59 13.76 -0.12 -5.22
CA ALA A 59 14.57 0.29 -4.08
C ALA A 59 14.20 1.71 -3.60
N LYS A 60 13.97 2.64 -4.53
CA LYS A 60 13.53 4.00 -4.23
C LYS A 60 12.14 4.02 -3.59
N GLU A 61 11.17 3.31 -4.16
CA GLU A 61 9.81 3.20 -3.61
C GLU A 61 9.82 2.58 -2.21
N LEU A 62 10.64 1.56 -1.97
CA LEU A 62 10.84 0.97 -0.65
C LEU A 62 11.46 1.96 0.34
N ALA A 63 12.45 2.73 -0.07
CA ALA A 63 13.07 3.74 0.79
C ALA A 63 12.07 4.86 1.13
N ASP A 64 11.31 5.33 0.16
CA ASP A 64 10.27 6.34 0.35
C ASP A 64 9.15 5.81 1.28
N ALA A 65 8.72 4.55 1.08
CA ALA A 65 7.73 3.91 1.94
C ALA A 65 8.23 3.75 3.39
N LYS A 66 9.49 3.37 3.59
CA LYS A 66 10.08 3.28 4.93
C LYS A 66 10.16 4.64 5.62
N SER A 67 10.57 5.68 4.90
CA SER A 67 10.63 7.04 5.46
C SER A 67 9.24 7.59 5.82
N LEU A 68 8.23 7.25 5.04
CA LEU A 68 6.83 7.56 5.36
C LEU A 68 6.34 6.76 6.58
N ALA A 69 6.70 5.49 6.68
CA ALA A 69 6.36 4.66 7.84
C ALA A 69 6.91 5.25 9.13
N GLU A 70 8.18 5.65 9.16
CA GLU A 70 8.80 6.30 10.33
C GLU A 70 8.08 7.61 10.71
N LYS A 71 7.71 8.41 9.72
CA LYS A 71 6.95 9.65 9.96
C LYS A 71 5.55 9.38 10.50
N LEU A 72 4.88 8.34 10.01
CA LEU A 72 3.56 7.94 10.47
C LEU A 72 3.60 7.35 11.89
N GLU A 73 4.60 6.55 12.21
CA GLU A 73 4.78 6.01 13.56
C GLU A 73 5.04 7.09 14.63
N ALA A 74 5.65 8.19 14.22
CA ALA A 74 5.86 9.36 15.10
C ALA A 74 4.58 10.18 15.33
N VAL A 75 3.51 9.95 14.54
CA VAL A 75 2.25 10.68 14.65
C VAL A 75 1.27 9.92 15.52
N THR A 76 0.78 10.56 16.56
CA THR A 76 -0.36 10.07 17.35
C THR A 76 -1.65 10.68 16.81
N LEU A 77 -2.61 9.86 16.48
CA LEU A 77 -3.94 10.26 16.06
C LEU A 77 -4.88 10.31 17.26
N ALA A 78 -5.71 11.32 17.33
CA ALA A 78 -6.75 11.43 18.34
C ALA A 78 -8.13 11.50 17.68
N VAL A 79 -9.03 10.64 18.11
CA VAL A 79 -10.43 10.60 17.67
C VAL A 79 -11.33 10.79 18.86
N SER A 80 -12.29 11.68 18.72
CA SER A 80 -13.35 11.87 19.69
C SER A 80 -14.67 11.32 19.13
N LYS A 81 -15.23 10.34 19.80
CA LYS A 81 -16.55 9.78 19.45
C LYS A 81 -17.48 9.84 20.66
N LYS A 82 -18.76 9.99 20.40
CA LYS A 82 -19.77 9.96 21.46
C LYS A 82 -19.84 8.56 22.08
N ALA A 83 -19.82 8.50 23.38
CA ALA A 83 -19.93 7.27 24.15
C ALA A 83 -21.13 7.33 25.12
N GLY A 84 -21.69 6.15 25.42
CA GLY A 84 -22.70 5.98 26.45
C GLY A 84 -22.12 6.04 27.86
N GLU A 85 -23.01 5.99 28.87
CA GLU A 85 -22.62 6.01 30.27
C GLU A 85 -21.66 4.88 30.70
N ASN A 86 -21.65 3.78 29.94
CA ASN A 86 -20.80 2.62 30.18
C ASN A 86 -19.43 2.70 29.51
N GLY A 87 -19.07 3.82 28.88
CA GLY A 87 -17.82 3.97 28.15
C GLY A 87 -17.79 3.34 26.76
N HIS A 88 -18.88 2.69 26.36
CA HIS A 88 -19.00 2.14 25.03
C HIS A 88 -19.34 3.24 24.00
N LEU A 89 -18.62 3.25 22.88
CA LEU A 89 -18.86 4.18 21.80
C LEU A 89 -20.21 3.89 21.11
N PHE A 90 -20.97 4.92 20.78
CA PHE A 90 -22.22 4.78 20.01
C PHE A 90 -21.99 4.37 18.54
N GLY A 91 -20.76 4.37 18.08
CA GLY A 91 -20.39 3.91 16.75
C GLY A 91 -18.96 3.42 16.74
N SER A 92 -18.64 2.53 15.82
CA SER A 92 -17.28 2.06 15.62
C SER A 92 -16.43 3.11 14.91
N VAL A 93 -15.12 3.12 15.19
CA VAL A 93 -14.17 3.90 14.40
C VAL A 93 -13.95 3.15 13.09
N THR A 94 -14.15 3.84 11.99
CA THR A 94 -14.00 3.24 10.65
C THR A 94 -12.67 3.62 10.00
N ASN A 95 -12.28 2.87 9.00
CA ASN A 95 -11.11 3.19 8.19
C ASN A 95 -11.21 4.57 7.53
N ALA A 96 -12.44 5.02 7.21
CA ALA A 96 -12.69 6.33 6.64
C ALA A 96 -12.38 7.46 7.64
N ASP A 97 -12.81 7.30 8.89
CA ASP A 97 -12.52 8.29 9.96
C ASP A 97 -11.00 8.45 10.15
N VAL A 98 -10.28 7.35 10.18
CA VAL A 98 -8.82 7.36 10.33
C VAL A 98 -8.14 7.98 9.10
N ALA A 99 -8.63 7.69 7.89
CA ALA A 99 -8.12 8.31 6.67
C ALA A 99 -8.29 9.84 6.65
N GLU A 100 -9.43 10.33 7.14
CA GLU A 100 -9.67 11.78 7.29
C GLU A 100 -8.72 12.44 8.30
N LEU A 101 -8.41 11.75 9.39
CA LEU A 101 -7.44 12.24 10.37
C LEU A 101 -6.03 12.34 9.78
N PHE A 102 -5.60 11.34 9.03
CA PHE A 102 -4.33 11.39 8.32
C PHE A 102 -4.29 12.54 7.31
N LYS A 103 -5.39 12.75 6.58
CA LYS A 103 -5.52 13.86 5.65
C LYS A 103 -5.41 15.22 6.35
N GLY A 104 -5.98 15.35 7.54
CA GLY A 104 -5.84 16.54 8.39
C GLY A 104 -4.41 16.79 8.88
N LYS A 105 -3.58 15.74 8.96
CA LYS A 105 -2.15 15.81 9.30
C LYS A 105 -1.23 16.01 8.08
N GLY A 106 -1.79 16.06 6.88
CA GLY A 106 -1.04 16.22 5.63
C GLY A 106 -0.62 14.92 4.94
N PHE A 107 -1.11 13.77 5.42
CA PHE A 107 -0.87 12.47 4.80
C PHE A 107 -2.08 12.03 4.00
N THR A 108 -1.89 11.78 2.72
CA THR A 108 -2.96 11.23 1.87
C THR A 108 -2.82 9.71 1.82
N LEU A 109 -3.69 9.01 2.54
CA LEU A 109 -3.73 7.55 2.58
C LEU A 109 -5.10 7.05 2.10
N ASP A 110 -5.10 5.95 1.38
CA ASP A 110 -6.35 5.30 0.98
C ASP A 110 -6.89 4.48 2.17
N ARG A 111 -8.19 4.58 2.41
CA ARG A 111 -8.90 3.78 3.42
C ARG A 111 -8.70 2.26 3.27
N ARG A 112 -8.33 1.80 2.06
CA ARG A 112 -8.03 0.39 1.78
C ARG A 112 -6.68 -0.06 2.34
N GLU A 113 -5.79 0.87 2.53
CA GLU A 113 -4.44 0.64 3.07
C GLU A 113 -4.41 0.65 4.60
N ILE A 114 -5.49 1.12 5.22
CA ILE A 114 -5.64 1.26 6.66
C ILE A 114 -6.43 0.08 7.21
N THR A 115 -5.85 -0.61 8.18
CA THR A 115 -6.52 -1.68 8.92
C THR A 115 -6.76 -1.21 10.35
N VAL A 116 -8.01 -0.93 10.68
CA VAL A 116 -8.43 -0.53 12.01
C VAL A 116 -8.97 -1.74 12.76
N PRO A 117 -8.50 -2.03 13.98
CA PRO A 117 -9.11 -3.05 14.81
C PRO A 117 -10.54 -2.65 15.20
N HIS A 118 -11.34 -3.62 15.59
CA HIS A 118 -12.72 -3.35 16.00
C HIS A 118 -12.74 -2.60 17.33
N ILE A 119 -12.98 -1.29 17.26
CA ILE A 119 -12.95 -0.38 18.41
C ILE A 119 -14.38 -0.12 18.87
N LYS A 120 -14.70 -0.56 20.09
CA LYS A 120 -15.99 -0.33 20.75
C LYS A 120 -15.89 0.58 21.97
N ASP A 121 -14.72 0.63 22.56
CA ASP A 121 -14.46 1.35 23.81
C ASP A 121 -13.45 2.47 23.59
N ALA A 122 -13.47 3.47 24.49
CA ALA A 122 -12.44 4.49 24.53
C ALA A 122 -11.10 3.89 25.01
N GLY A 123 -10.02 4.30 24.39
CA GLY A 123 -8.68 3.84 24.76
C GLY A 123 -7.64 4.07 23.65
N THR A 124 -6.46 3.55 23.88
CA THR A 124 -5.37 3.61 22.89
C THR A 124 -5.34 2.33 22.08
N TYR A 125 -5.38 2.46 20.77
CA TYR A 125 -5.35 1.36 19.82
C TYR A 125 -4.23 1.55 18.81
N ILE A 126 -3.78 0.45 18.23
CA ILE A 126 -2.76 0.47 17.18
C ILE A 126 -3.45 0.23 15.84
N VAL A 127 -3.24 1.14 14.90
CA VAL A 127 -3.73 1.05 13.53
C VAL A 127 -2.59 0.65 12.63
N ASP A 128 -2.79 -0.40 11.85
CA ASP A 128 -1.83 -0.83 10.84
C ASP A 128 -2.11 -0.13 9.50
N VAL A 129 -1.10 0.53 8.97
CA VAL A 129 -1.15 1.17 7.66
C VAL A 129 -0.21 0.45 6.71
N ARG A 130 -0.74 -0.07 5.64
CA ARG A 130 0.05 -0.70 4.58
C ARG A 130 0.50 0.36 3.58
N LEU A 131 1.79 0.59 3.48
CA LEU A 131 2.37 1.59 2.57
C LEU A 131 2.90 0.97 1.28
N TYR A 132 3.52 -0.18 1.39
CA TYR A 132 4.10 -0.91 0.27
C TYR A 132 4.07 -2.41 0.55
N THR A 133 4.32 -3.24 -0.45
CA THR A 133 4.40 -4.70 -0.26
C THR A 133 5.49 -5.04 0.77
N GLY A 134 5.07 -5.53 1.94
CA GLY A 134 5.97 -5.84 3.05
C GLY A 134 6.35 -4.66 3.96
N VAL A 135 5.87 -3.43 3.70
CA VAL A 135 6.08 -2.27 4.57
C VAL A 135 4.76 -1.87 5.23
N HIS A 136 4.72 -1.97 6.53
CA HIS A 136 3.59 -1.59 7.39
C HIS A 136 4.04 -0.55 8.40
N ALA A 137 3.20 0.44 8.67
CA ALA A 137 3.40 1.40 9.75
C ALA A 137 2.36 1.15 10.85
N LYS A 138 2.82 1.17 12.09
CA LYS A 138 1.94 1.07 13.27
C LYS A 138 1.75 2.46 13.87
N VAL A 139 0.53 2.96 13.82
CA VAL A 139 0.18 4.28 14.31
C VAL A 139 -0.67 4.17 15.56
N SER A 140 -0.31 4.91 16.60
CA SER A 140 -1.11 4.97 17.83
C SER A 140 -2.34 5.85 17.61
N LEU A 141 -3.50 5.28 17.87
CA LEU A 141 -4.80 5.95 17.82
C LEU A 141 -5.37 6.07 19.23
N GLU A 142 -5.52 7.29 19.70
CA GLU A 142 -6.22 7.58 20.94
C GLU A 142 -7.69 7.86 20.67
N VAL A 143 -8.55 7.04 21.23
CA VAL A 143 -10.01 7.21 21.15
C VAL A 143 -10.50 7.82 22.45
N SER A 144 -10.97 9.05 22.39
CA SER A 144 -11.58 9.74 23.50
C SER A 144 -13.10 9.57 23.47
N ALA A 145 -13.68 9.18 24.58
CA ALA A 145 -15.12 9.19 24.75
C ALA A 145 -15.59 10.60 25.08
N ILE A 146 -16.48 11.15 24.25
CA ILE A 146 -17.23 12.36 24.61
C ILE A 146 -18.54 11.89 25.20
N ALA A 147 -18.84 12.34 26.43
CA ALA A 147 -20.16 12.11 26.99
C ALA A 147 -21.21 12.66 26.02
N ALA A 148 -22.24 11.82 25.72
CA ALA A 148 -23.36 12.30 24.95
C ALA A 148 -24.05 13.42 25.76
N ALA A 149 -23.75 14.66 25.40
CA ALA A 149 -24.47 15.80 25.93
C ALA A 149 -25.92 15.73 25.40
N GLU A 150 -26.83 15.78 26.30
CA GLU A 150 -28.28 15.87 25.97
C GLU A 150 -28.57 17.08 25.06
#